data_f185dd989af260da1f8a3e95051b27df
#
_entry.id   f185dd989af260da1f8a3e95051b27df
#
_cell.length_a   1.000
_cell.length_b   1.000
_cell.length_c   1.000
_cell.angle_alpha   90.00
_cell.angle_beta   90.00
_cell.angle_gamma   90.00
#
_symmetry.space_group_name_H-M   'P 1'
#
loop_
_entity.id
_entity.type
_entity.pdbx_description
1 polymer ?
#
loop_
_entity_poly.entity_id
_entity_poly.type
_entity_poly.pdbx_seq_one_letter_code
_entity_poly.pdbx_strand_id
1 'polypeptide(L)'
;MLYVEKGTPAHAFELAFKLKQSDKYELAIMGHDPLTALTNVFRYSRKGIRTYTVFEKDNVLAMFGVVSEAKNEKRGAVWFLSTDFTNKQWTYFLKRNKKWTEFFLSDYEFVANLVPLENKNTIRWLKWQGFTFESREILVKGVKLLYFYKKIRSVSKDIQPVLGDIGPIWTTDLS
;
A
#
# COMPACT_ATOMS: atom_id res chain seq x y z
N MET A 1 -9.05 -1.37 -21.66
CA MET A 1 -8.86 -0.07 -20.96
C MET A 1 -8.98 -0.35 -19.47
N LEU A 2 -8.04 0.17 -18.68
CA LEU A 2 -8.13 0.07 -17.22
C LEU A 2 -9.00 1.20 -16.67
N TYR A 3 -9.78 0.89 -15.65
CA TYR A 3 -10.52 1.90 -14.89
C TYR A 3 -10.41 1.62 -13.39
N VAL A 4 -10.76 2.60 -12.57
CA VAL A 4 -10.61 2.53 -11.12
C VAL A 4 -11.95 2.86 -10.47
N GLU A 5 -12.35 2.04 -9.51
CA GLU A 5 -13.54 2.22 -8.70
C GLU A 5 -13.22 2.14 -7.21
N LYS A 6 -14.17 2.52 -6.38
CA LYS A 6 -14.08 2.33 -4.94
C LYS A 6 -14.00 0.83 -4.62
N GLY A 7 -13.05 0.45 -3.78
CA GLY A 7 -12.87 -0.94 -3.37
C GLY A 7 -14.03 -1.44 -2.50
N THR A 8 -14.33 -2.73 -2.64
CA THR A 8 -15.32 -3.45 -1.85
C THR A 8 -14.74 -4.75 -1.28
N PRO A 9 -15.35 -5.33 -0.23
CA PRO A 9 -14.94 -6.65 0.26
C PRO A 9 -15.02 -7.75 -0.81
N ALA A 10 -15.98 -7.67 -1.74
CA ALA A 10 -16.09 -8.62 -2.84
C ALA A 10 -14.87 -8.56 -3.78
N HIS A 11 -14.39 -7.36 -4.09
CA HIS A 11 -13.17 -7.17 -4.88
C HIS A 11 -11.93 -7.74 -4.16
N ALA A 12 -11.86 -7.54 -2.84
CA ALA A 12 -10.77 -8.09 -2.01
C ALA A 12 -10.77 -9.62 -2.04
N PHE A 13 -11.95 -10.23 -1.94
CA PHE A 13 -12.09 -11.67 -2.03
C PHE A 13 -11.63 -12.19 -3.41
N GLU A 14 -12.05 -11.56 -4.50
CA GLU A 14 -11.62 -11.94 -5.84
C GLU A 14 -10.11 -11.81 -6.03
N LEU A 15 -9.51 -10.68 -5.62
CA LEU A 15 -8.08 -10.44 -5.77
C LEU A 15 -7.22 -11.41 -4.98
N ALA A 16 -7.67 -11.79 -3.77
CA ALA A 16 -6.90 -12.68 -2.88
C ALA A 16 -6.46 -13.98 -3.56
N PHE A 17 -7.31 -14.54 -4.43
CA PHE A 17 -7.02 -15.78 -5.17
C PHE A 17 -6.13 -15.56 -6.41
N LYS A 18 -5.99 -14.31 -6.85
CA LYS A 18 -5.27 -13.95 -8.09
C LYS A 18 -3.98 -13.18 -7.84
N LEU A 19 -3.60 -12.96 -6.57
CA LEU A 19 -2.40 -12.21 -6.24
C LEU A 19 -1.16 -12.82 -6.87
N LYS A 20 -0.29 -11.96 -7.42
CA LYS A 20 1.02 -12.37 -7.91
C LYS A 20 1.90 -12.91 -6.78
N GLN A 21 2.84 -13.75 -7.13
CA GLN A 21 3.65 -14.49 -6.16
C GLN A 21 4.50 -13.58 -5.26
N SER A 22 5.03 -12.49 -5.80
CA SER A 22 5.80 -11.52 -5.00
C SER A 22 4.97 -10.86 -3.91
N ASP A 23 3.70 -10.51 -4.19
CA ASP A 23 2.81 -9.90 -3.20
C ASP A 23 2.42 -10.90 -2.11
N LYS A 24 2.16 -12.16 -2.50
CA LYS A 24 1.93 -13.25 -1.52
C LYS A 24 3.13 -13.44 -0.59
N TYR A 25 4.34 -13.39 -1.15
CA TYR A 25 5.57 -13.50 -0.39
C TYR A 25 5.74 -12.34 0.60
N GLU A 26 5.52 -11.10 0.16
CA GLU A 26 5.59 -9.92 1.03
C GLU A 26 4.59 -10.00 2.19
N LEU A 27 3.35 -10.41 1.92
CA LEU A 27 2.35 -10.63 2.95
C LEU A 27 2.76 -11.72 3.95
N ALA A 28 3.32 -12.83 3.46
CA ALA A 28 3.79 -13.93 4.30
C ALA A 28 4.92 -13.52 5.24
N ILE A 29 5.86 -12.66 4.79
CA ILE A 29 6.90 -12.09 5.66
C ILE A 29 6.27 -11.35 6.83
N MET A 30 5.17 -10.64 6.58
CA MET A 30 4.43 -9.88 7.58
C MET A 30 3.46 -10.75 8.41
N GLY A 31 3.39 -12.05 8.15
CA GLY A 31 2.56 -13.01 8.88
C GLY A 31 1.10 -13.06 8.44
N HIS A 32 0.79 -12.62 7.22
CA HIS A 32 -0.59 -12.57 6.71
C HIS A 32 -0.81 -13.41 5.46
N ASP A 33 -1.96 -14.05 5.41
CA ASP A 33 -2.48 -14.60 4.17
C ASP A 33 -3.19 -13.51 3.34
N PRO A 34 -3.29 -13.68 2.01
CA PRO A 34 -3.86 -12.67 1.13
C PRO A 34 -5.30 -12.26 1.48
N LEU A 35 -6.16 -13.20 1.82
CA LEU A 35 -7.57 -12.94 2.09
C LEU A 35 -7.73 -12.10 3.37
N THR A 36 -7.05 -12.49 4.45
CA THR A 36 -7.05 -11.74 5.71
C THR A 36 -6.49 -10.35 5.52
N ALA A 37 -5.37 -10.20 4.82
CA ALA A 37 -4.76 -8.91 4.56
C ALA A 37 -5.71 -7.96 3.83
N LEU A 38 -6.29 -8.40 2.72
CA LEU A 38 -7.19 -7.58 1.90
C LEU A 38 -8.53 -7.27 2.57
N THR A 39 -9.07 -8.17 3.37
CA THR A 39 -10.33 -7.93 4.08
C THR A 39 -10.16 -7.05 5.31
N ASN A 40 -9.02 -7.11 5.97
CA ASN A 40 -8.73 -6.29 7.14
C ASN A 40 -8.71 -4.79 6.84
N VAL A 41 -8.37 -4.37 5.62
CA VAL A 41 -8.41 -2.94 5.25
C VAL A 41 -9.80 -2.33 5.39
N PHE A 42 -10.85 -3.12 5.23
CA PHE A 42 -12.23 -2.69 5.42
C PHE A 42 -12.66 -2.66 6.89
N ARG A 43 -12.02 -3.45 7.75
CA ARG A 43 -12.29 -3.51 9.18
C ARG A 43 -11.77 -2.31 9.94
N TYR A 44 -10.58 -1.85 9.59
CA TYR A 44 -9.83 -0.86 10.37
C TYR A 44 -9.94 0.56 9.82
N SER A 45 -10.63 0.76 8.71
CA SER A 45 -10.87 2.08 8.16
C SER A 45 -12.03 2.77 8.88
N ARG A 46 -11.73 3.67 9.82
CA ARG A 46 -12.74 4.32 10.67
C ARG A 46 -13.53 5.43 9.99
N LYS A 47 -12.96 6.11 8.99
CA LYS A 47 -13.63 7.21 8.27
C LYS A 47 -13.39 7.10 6.77
N GLY A 48 -14.38 6.62 6.06
CA GLY A 48 -14.35 6.54 4.61
C GLY A 48 -13.22 5.63 4.14
N ILE A 49 -13.57 4.45 3.70
CA ILE A 49 -12.62 3.46 3.18
C ILE A 49 -11.88 4.08 2.00
N ARG A 50 -10.60 4.35 2.16
CA ARG A 50 -9.70 4.85 1.13
C ARG A 50 -9.06 3.69 0.36
N THR A 51 -9.90 2.82 -0.14
CA THR A 51 -9.51 1.63 -0.89
C THR A 51 -10.13 1.69 -2.27
N TYR A 52 -9.30 1.46 -3.27
CA TYR A 52 -9.67 1.50 -4.69
C TYR A 52 -9.30 0.20 -5.38
N THR A 53 -10.06 -0.14 -6.39
CA THR A 53 -9.85 -1.34 -7.22
C THR A 53 -9.59 -0.94 -8.65
N VAL A 54 -8.56 -1.53 -9.25
CA VAL A 54 -8.24 -1.40 -10.68
C VAL A 54 -8.84 -2.57 -11.42
N PHE A 55 -9.58 -2.26 -12.48
CA PHE A 55 -10.22 -3.24 -13.34
C PHE A 55 -9.73 -3.16 -14.77
N GLU A 56 -9.77 -4.31 -15.44
CA GLU A 56 -9.81 -4.39 -16.89
C GLU A 56 -11.04 -5.20 -17.30
N LYS A 57 -12.00 -4.55 -17.99
CA LYS A 57 -13.34 -5.09 -18.16
C LYS A 57 -13.94 -5.41 -16.78
N ASP A 58 -14.38 -6.62 -16.54
CA ASP A 58 -14.97 -7.05 -15.26
C ASP A 58 -13.95 -7.78 -14.34
N ASN A 59 -12.66 -7.79 -14.71
CA ASN A 59 -11.64 -8.47 -13.92
C ASN A 59 -10.93 -7.52 -12.96
N VAL A 60 -10.88 -7.89 -11.68
CA VAL A 60 -10.05 -7.24 -10.68
C VAL A 60 -8.58 -7.52 -10.98
N LEU A 61 -7.80 -6.46 -11.18
CA LEU A 61 -6.36 -6.54 -11.43
C LEU A 61 -5.51 -6.13 -10.23
N ALA A 62 -5.95 -5.14 -9.48
CA ALA A 62 -5.24 -4.64 -8.31
C ALA A 62 -6.18 -3.94 -7.34
N MET A 63 -5.73 -3.84 -6.11
CA MET A 63 -6.32 -2.96 -5.11
C MET A 63 -5.23 -2.14 -4.43
N PHE A 64 -5.55 -0.93 -4.04
CA PHE A 64 -4.64 -0.03 -3.37
C PHE A 64 -5.39 0.96 -2.47
N GLY A 65 -4.66 1.57 -1.56
CA GLY A 65 -5.25 2.56 -0.68
C GLY A 65 -4.35 2.98 0.46
N VAL A 66 -4.98 3.53 1.48
CA VAL A 66 -4.35 3.91 2.73
C VAL A 66 -5.19 3.39 3.89
N VAL A 67 -4.52 2.81 4.87
CA VAL A 67 -5.12 2.51 6.18
C VAL A 67 -4.65 3.57 7.16
N SER A 68 -5.60 4.33 7.69
CA SER A 68 -5.31 5.41 8.63
C SER A 68 -4.86 4.89 9.99
N GLU A 69 -3.96 5.62 10.63
CA GLU A 69 -3.57 5.35 12.02
C GLU A 69 -4.77 5.55 12.97
N ALA A 70 -4.86 4.70 14.00
CA ALA A 70 -5.95 4.78 14.96
C ALA A 70 -5.96 6.10 15.76
N LYS A 71 -4.79 6.68 16.00
CA LYS A 71 -4.61 7.91 16.79
C LYS A 71 -4.61 9.18 15.95
N ASN A 72 -4.29 9.09 14.66
CA ASN A 72 -4.25 10.25 13.77
C ASN A 72 -4.68 9.86 12.35
N GLU A 73 -5.90 10.21 12.00
CA GLU A 73 -6.50 9.87 10.70
C GLU A 73 -5.82 10.53 9.49
N LYS A 74 -5.01 11.55 9.72
CA LYS A 74 -4.23 12.24 8.66
C LYS A 74 -2.90 11.54 8.36
N ARG A 75 -2.59 10.49 9.10
CA ARG A 75 -1.44 9.63 8.89
C ARG A 75 -1.92 8.23 8.54
N GLY A 76 -1.17 7.52 7.74
CA GLY A 76 -1.57 6.17 7.37
C GLY A 76 -0.49 5.37 6.68
N ALA A 77 -0.79 4.10 6.50
CA ALA A 77 0.02 3.18 5.75
C ALA A 77 -0.56 2.98 4.35
N VAL A 78 0.24 3.37 3.35
CA VAL A 78 -0.09 3.20 1.93
C VAL A 78 0.21 1.77 1.49
N TRP A 79 -0.67 1.18 0.67
CA TRP A 79 -0.50 -0.19 0.20
C TRP A 79 -0.98 -0.37 -1.24
N PHE A 80 -0.43 -1.36 -1.92
CA PHE A 80 -0.80 -1.78 -3.27
C PHE A 80 -0.55 -3.28 -3.42
N LEU A 81 -1.56 -4.02 -3.85
CA LEU A 81 -1.49 -5.45 -4.13
C LEU A 81 -2.12 -5.73 -5.50
N SER A 82 -1.53 -6.63 -6.27
CA SER A 82 -1.96 -6.85 -7.66
C SER A 82 -1.83 -8.29 -8.13
N THR A 83 -2.51 -8.56 -9.24
CA THR A 83 -2.20 -9.69 -10.12
C THR A 83 -0.91 -9.41 -10.91
N ASP A 84 -0.48 -10.36 -11.73
CA ASP A 84 0.56 -10.11 -12.73
C ASP A 84 0.01 -9.21 -13.84
N PHE A 85 0.57 -8.03 -13.97
CA PHE A 85 0.23 -7.12 -15.07
C PHE A 85 1.02 -7.47 -16.33
N THR A 86 0.35 -7.46 -17.47
CA THR A 86 1.06 -7.44 -18.76
C THR A 86 1.80 -6.11 -18.94
N ASN A 87 2.82 -6.08 -19.80
CA ASN A 87 3.57 -4.83 -20.06
C ASN A 87 2.67 -3.70 -20.54
N LYS A 88 1.62 -4.01 -21.31
CA LYS A 88 0.63 -3.03 -21.79
C LYS A 88 -0.20 -2.46 -20.64
N GLN A 89 -0.70 -3.30 -19.74
CA GLN A 89 -1.45 -2.91 -18.56
C GLN A 89 -0.58 -2.06 -17.64
N TRP A 90 0.67 -2.47 -17.40
CA TRP A 90 1.61 -1.74 -16.58
C TRP A 90 1.91 -0.35 -17.12
N THR A 91 2.19 -0.22 -18.41
CA THR A 91 2.43 1.07 -19.07
C THR A 91 1.21 2.00 -18.95
N TYR A 92 0.02 1.47 -19.16
CA TYR A 92 -1.21 2.24 -19.05
C TYR A 92 -1.47 2.72 -17.61
N PHE A 93 -1.24 1.85 -16.64
CA PHE A 93 -1.36 2.14 -15.22
C PHE A 93 -0.38 3.24 -14.79
N LEU A 94 0.89 3.11 -15.15
CA LEU A 94 1.92 4.10 -14.79
C LEU A 94 1.61 5.51 -15.31
N LYS A 95 1.13 5.65 -16.52
CA LYS A 95 0.77 6.95 -17.10
C LYS A 95 -0.29 7.72 -16.30
N ARG A 96 -1.15 7.03 -15.57
CA ARG A 96 -2.28 7.61 -14.84
C ARG A 96 -2.10 7.58 -13.33
N ASN A 97 -1.29 6.69 -12.85
CA ASN A 97 -1.14 6.39 -11.43
C ASN A 97 -0.71 7.60 -10.61
N LYS A 98 0.16 8.47 -11.13
CA LYS A 98 0.63 9.65 -10.40
C LYS A 98 -0.52 10.58 -10.02
N LYS A 99 -1.44 10.86 -10.93
CA LYS A 99 -2.63 11.68 -10.65
C LYS A 99 -3.55 11.01 -9.63
N TRP A 100 -3.73 9.70 -9.73
CA TRP A 100 -4.52 8.94 -8.77
C TRP A 100 -3.89 8.97 -7.38
N THR A 101 -2.58 8.78 -7.30
CA THR A 101 -1.84 8.87 -6.04
C THR A 101 -1.98 10.24 -5.41
N GLU A 102 -1.80 11.30 -6.15
CA GLU A 102 -2.01 12.67 -5.67
C GLU A 102 -3.44 12.89 -5.16
N PHE A 103 -4.44 12.39 -5.87
CA PHE A 103 -5.84 12.51 -5.48
C PHE A 103 -6.14 11.79 -4.16
N PHE A 104 -5.85 10.50 -4.04
CA PHE A 104 -6.23 9.76 -2.84
C PHE A 104 -5.34 10.06 -1.62
N LEU A 105 -4.14 10.58 -1.81
CA LEU A 105 -3.27 11.05 -0.73
C LEU A 105 -3.57 12.48 -0.27
N SER A 106 -4.38 13.25 -1.00
CA SER A 106 -4.60 14.69 -0.74
C SER A 106 -5.13 15.02 0.67
N ASP A 107 -5.83 14.08 1.29
CA ASP A 107 -6.39 14.25 2.65
C ASP A 107 -5.43 13.84 3.78
N TYR A 108 -4.28 13.27 3.42
CA TYR A 108 -3.27 12.86 4.38
C TYR A 108 -2.18 13.92 4.52
N GLU A 109 -1.54 13.92 5.68
CA GLU A 109 -0.34 14.73 5.96
C GLU A 109 0.92 13.89 5.81
N PHE A 110 0.81 12.60 6.11
CA PHE A 110 1.93 11.66 6.09
C PHE A 110 1.47 10.25 5.79
N VAL A 111 2.17 9.57 4.89
CA VAL A 111 1.96 8.14 4.60
C VAL A 111 3.30 7.42 4.53
N ALA A 112 3.31 6.17 4.96
CA ALA A 112 4.52 5.35 4.98
C ALA A 112 4.21 3.87 4.82
N ASN A 113 5.22 3.06 4.56
CA ASN A 113 5.19 1.60 4.68
C ASN A 113 6.61 1.02 4.55
N LEU A 114 6.70 -0.29 4.52
CA LEU A 114 7.91 -1.06 4.31
C LEU A 114 7.87 -1.77 2.95
N VAL A 115 9.03 -1.95 2.33
CA VAL A 115 9.18 -2.70 1.09
C VAL A 115 10.45 -3.57 1.15
N PRO A 116 10.44 -4.82 0.67
CA PRO A 116 11.65 -5.63 0.61
C PRO A 116 12.73 -4.97 -0.24
N LEU A 117 13.97 -4.96 0.27
CA LEU A 117 15.13 -4.38 -0.42
C LEU A 117 15.36 -5.02 -1.80
N GLU A 118 15.01 -6.27 -1.96
CA GLU A 118 15.12 -7.02 -3.22
C GLU A 118 14.08 -6.62 -4.26
N ASN A 119 12.96 -6.00 -3.86
CA ASN A 119 11.91 -5.56 -4.77
C ASN A 119 12.28 -4.25 -5.48
N LYS A 120 13.29 -4.31 -6.33
CA LYS A 120 13.86 -3.13 -7.02
C LYS A 120 12.85 -2.40 -7.91
N ASN A 121 11.92 -3.12 -8.52
CA ASN A 121 10.90 -2.52 -9.38
C ASN A 121 9.94 -1.65 -8.57
N THR A 122 9.44 -2.15 -7.46
CA THR A 122 8.58 -1.38 -6.55
C THR A 122 9.31 -0.19 -5.96
N ILE A 123 10.57 -0.35 -5.53
CA ILE A 123 11.39 0.76 -5.02
C ILE A 123 11.55 1.85 -6.08
N ARG A 124 11.85 1.49 -7.33
CA ARG A 124 11.97 2.46 -8.43
C ARG A 124 10.67 3.20 -8.69
N TRP A 125 9.56 2.48 -8.69
CA TRP A 125 8.23 3.05 -8.87
C TRP A 125 7.85 4.01 -7.74
N LEU A 126 8.09 3.63 -6.48
CA LEU A 126 7.84 4.49 -5.31
C LEU A 126 8.70 5.76 -5.34
N LYS A 127 9.98 5.66 -5.71
CA LYS A 127 10.84 6.84 -5.90
C LYS A 127 10.28 7.78 -6.98
N TRP A 128 9.82 7.21 -8.09
CA TRP A 128 9.19 7.99 -9.16
C TRP A 128 7.88 8.67 -8.69
N GLN A 129 7.14 8.06 -7.79
CA GLN A 129 5.97 8.64 -7.13
C GLN A 129 6.32 9.73 -6.10
N GLY A 130 7.59 9.96 -5.82
CA GLY A 130 8.06 10.98 -4.89
C GLY A 130 8.16 10.53 -3.43
N PHE A 131 8.19 9.23 -3.17
CA PHE A 131 8.46 8.71 -1.83
C PHE A 131 9.94 8.82 -1.49
N THR A 132 10.22 9.11 -0.23
CA THR A 132 11.55 9.13 0.36
C THR A 132 11.83 7.80 1.06
N PHE A 133 13.07 7.34 0.96
CA PHE A 133 13.53 6.10 1.59
C PHE A 133 14.52 6.42 2.68
N GLU A 134 14.38 5.78 3.84
CA GLU A 134 15.44 5.78 4.85
C GLU A 134 16.57 4.82 4.45
N SER A 135 17.80 5.16 4.84
CA SER A 135 18.98 4.33 4.58
C SER A 135 19.06 3.09 5.48
N ARG A 136 18.33 3.11 6.60
CA ARG A 136 18.33 2.02 7.58
C ARG A 136 17.54 0.83 7.06
N GLU A 137 18.19 -0.33 7.02
CA GLU A 137 17.54 -1.60 6.73
C GLU A 137 16.89 -2.18 8.01
N ILE A 138 15.69 -2.72 7.87
CA ILE A 138 14.94 -3.40 8.93
C ILE A 138 14.89 -4.88 8.59
N LEU A 139 15.29 -5.73 9.53
CA LEU A 139 15.28 -7.18 9.33
C LEU A 139 14.00 -7.78 9.94
N VAL A 140 13.19 -8.41 9.09
CA VAL A 140 11.98 -9.14 9.50
C VAL A 140 12.03 -10.55 8.93
N LYS A 141 12.01 -11.56 9.79
CA LYS A 141 12.08 -12.98 9.40
C LYS A 141 13.20 -13.28 8.38
N GLY A 142 14.37 -12.67 8.58
CA GLY A 142 15.52 -12.87 7.69
C GLY A 142 15.47 -12.03 6.39
N VAL A 143 14.44 -11.26 6.17
CA VAL A 143 14.29 -10.41 4.98
C VAL A 143 14.58 -8.95 5.32
N LYS A 144 15.43 -8.32 4.52
CA LYS A 144 15.74 -6.89 4.65
C LYS A 144 14.66 -6.05 4.02
N LEU A 145 14.09 -5.14 4.81
CA LEU A 145 13.06 -4.19 4.40
C LEU A 145 13.62 -2.77 4.46
N LEU A 146 13.13 -1.90 3.57
CA LEU A 146 13.35 -0.48 3.61
C LEU A 146 12.07 0.23 4.01
N TYR A 147 12.19 1.20 4.91
CA TYR A 147 11.12 2.12 5.25
C TYR A 147 11.06 3.23 4.21
N PHE A 148 9.86 3.51 3.71
CA PHE A 148 9.59 4.61 2.79
C PHE A 148 8.41 5.44 3.27
N TYR A 149 8.43 6.74 2.98
CA TYR A 149 7.40 7.66 3.41
C TYR A 149 7.23 8.83 2.45
N LYS A 150 6.10 9.51 2.57
CA LYS A 150 5.82 10.76 1.88
C LYS A 150 5.12 11.73 2.81
N LYS A 151 5.67 12.95 2.93
CA LYS A 151 5.01 14.09 3.57
C LYS A 151 4.17 14.79 2.50
N ILE A 152 2.85 14.90 2.72
CA ILE A 152 1.90 15.44 1.75
C ILE A 152 1.64 16.92 2.01
N ARG A 153 1.62 17.32 3.30
CA ARG A 153 1.50 18.71 3.73
C ARG A 153 2.61 19.03 4.73
N SER A 154 2.89 20.32 4.92
CA SER A 154 3.85 20.77 5.94
C SER A 154 3.35 20.35 7.32
N VAL A 155 3.90 19.28 7.84
CA VAL A 155 3.73 18.88 9.24
C VAL A 155 4.70 19.72 10.07
N SER A 156 4.29 20.17 11.26
CA SER A 156 5.19 20.87 12.19
C SER A 156 6.47 20.05 12.38
N LYS A 157 7.61 20.72 12.51
CA LYS A 157 8.96 20.12 12.56
C LYS A 157 9.17 19.08 13.67
N ASP A 158 8.22 18.97 14.59
CA ASP A 158 8.31 18.15 15.80
C ASP A 158 7.84 16.69 15.61
N ILE A 159 7.30 16.34 14.45
CA ILE A 159 6.88 14.97 14.15
C ILE A 159 7.94 14.31 13.27
N GLN A 160 9.01 13.86 13.89
CA GLN A 160 9.88 12.88 13.26
C GLN A 160 9.09 11.55 13.13
N PRO A 161 9.13 10.86 11.98
CA PRO A 161 8.55 9.52 11.89
C PRO A 161 9.34 8.62 12.82
N VAL A 162 8.75 8.27 13.96
CA VAL A 162 9.33 7.26 14.84
C VAL A 162 8.99 5.91 14.20
N LEU A 163 10.00 5.11 13.93
CA LEU A 163 9.93 3.76 13.34
C LEU A 163 9.08 2.77 14.16
N GLY A 164 8.31 3.17 15.10
CA GLY A 164 7.41 2.36 15.91
C GLY A 164 5.95 2.80 15.83
N ASP A 165 5.67 3.96 15.24
CA ASP A 165 4.32 4.53 15.25
C ASP A 165 3.45 4.03 14.09
N ILE A 166 4.07 3.52 13.04
CA ILE A 166 3.38 2.83 11.95
C ILE A 166 4.00 1.43 11.91
N GLY A 167 3.52 0.56 12.75
CA GLY A 167 3.68 -0.85 12.52
C GLY A 167 3.15 -1.14 11.11
N PRO A 168 3.73 -2.10 10.36
CA PRO A 168 3.14 -2.48 9.09
C PRO A 168 1.65 -2.72 9.35
N ILE A 169 0.79 -2.31 8.41
CA ILE A 169 -0.69 -2.46 8.47
C ILE A 169 -1.08 -3.85 8.98
N TRP A 170 -0.17 -4.76 8.83
CA TRP A 170 -0.28 -6.17 9.07
C TRP A 170 0.15 -6.61 10.48
N THR A 171 0.77 -5.75 11.27
CA THR A 171 1.12 -6.01 12.68
C THR A 171 0.12 -5.36 13.64
N THR A 172 -1.16 -5.41 13.34
CA THR A 172 -2.14 -5.17 14.39
C THR A 172 -1.99 -6.29 15.39
N ASP A 173 -1.50 -5.95 16.57
CA ASP A 173 -1.53 -6.81 17.72
C ASP A 173 -2.89 -7.49 17.83
N LEU A 174 -2.88 -8.79 17.60
CA LEU A 174 -3.88 -9.69 18.09
C LEU A 174 -3.57 -9.94 19.58
N SER A 175 -3.67 -8.90 20.36
CA SER A 175 -3.80 -9.01 21.80
C SER A 175 -5.24 -8.76 22.20
#